data_42f3f5e23b571b8f090619f8086774a2
#
_entry.id   42f3f5e23b571b8f090619f8086774a2
#
_cell.length_a   1.000
_cell.length_b   1.000
_cell.length_c   1.000
_cell.angle_alpha   90.00
_cell.angle_beta   90.00
_cell.angle_gamma   90.00
#
_symmetry.space_group_name_H-M   'P 1'
#
loop_
_entity.id
_entity.type
_entity.pdbx_description
1 polymer ?
#
loop_
_entity_poly.entity_id
_entity_poly.type
_entity_poly.pdbx_seq_one_letter_code
_entity_poly.pdbx_strand_id
1 'polypeptide(L)'
;MRRLRRVLLWTLFGLYCALMLWLLLFRRLGRTMPGEYAALLHTNCNLTPLRTIRSYLLVLRRSSSPTMRRYAVVNLAGNIGMFVPLGVLPPLLWPRLRRLPRLLLSAAAVIAAVEAVQLFTLLGSCDVDDLLLNLLGVLLGWGLLRLFSRGRDAVN
;
A
#
# COMPACT_ATOMS: atom_id res chain seq x y z
N MET A 1 -22.07 20.52 12.17
CA MET A 1 -21.09 19.45 12.47
C MET A 1 -20.97 18.38 11.39
N ARG A 2 -22.04 17.81 10.83
CA ARG A 2 -21.96 16.74 9.79
C ARG A 2 -21.29 17.18 8.49
N ARG A 3 -21.53 18.42 8.03
CA ARG A 3 -20.96 18.99 6.81
C ARG A 3 -19.44 19.19 6.94
N LEU A 4 -18.98 19.79 8.03
CA LEU A 4 -17.56 20.03 8.32
C LEU A 4 -16.78 18.71 8.40
N ARG A 5 -17.30 17.70 9.11
CA ARG A 5 -16.69 16.36 9.18
C ARG A 5 -16.56 15.73 7.80
N ARG A 6 -17.56 15.87 6.92
CA ARG A 6 -17.51 15.32 5.57
C ARG A 6 -16.45 16.01 4.70
N VAL A 7 -16.36 17.35 4.77
CA VAL A 7 -15.33 18.12 4.08
C VAL A 7 -13.94 17.68 4.55
N LEU A 8 -13.73 17.60 5.87
CA LEU A 8 -12.44 17.15 6.43
C LEU A 8 -12.04 15.77 5.94
N LEU A 9 -12.96 14.79 5.92
CA LEU A 9 -12.67 13.45 5.43
C LEU A 9 -12.28 13.43 3.94
N TRP A 10 -12.95 14.23 3.10
CA TRP A 10 -12.59 14.35 1.69
C TRP A 10 -11.23 15.02 1.49
N THR A 11 -10.93 16.06 2.27
CA THR A 11 -9.62 16.72 2.24
C THR A 11 -8.51 15.76 2.64
N LEU A 12 -8.69 15.03 3.75
CA LEU A 12 -7.72 14.02 4.20
C LEU A 12 -7.52 12.91 3.17
N PHE A 13 -8.60 12.45 2.55
CA PHE A 13 -8.50 11.43 1.50
C PHE A 13 -7.80 11.97 0.26
N GLY A 14 -8.07 13.19 -0.17
CA GLY A 14 -7.39 13.84 -1.29
C GLY A 14 -5.89 14.02 -1.03
N LEU A 15 -5.52 14.52 0.15
CA LEU A 15 -4.12 14.66 0.56
C LEU A 15 -3.42 13.30 0.62
N TYR A 16 -4.08 12.26 1.15
CA TYR A 16 -3.57 10.91 1.16
C TYR A 16 -3.32 10.38 -0.26
N CYS A 17 -4.29 10.54 -1.17
CA CYS A 17 -4.12 10.11 -2.57
C CYS A 17 -2.97 10.86 -3.26
N ALA A 18 -2.85 12.17 -3.06
CA ALA A 18 -1.77 12.98 -3.61
C ALA A 18 -0.40 12.51 -3.08
N LEU A 19 -0.29 12.26 -1.77
CA LEU A 19 0.93 11.72 -1.16
C LEU A 19 1.27 10.33 -1.72
N MET A 20 0.29 9.44 -1.86
CA MET A 20 0.49 8.10 -2.42
C MET A 20 0.98 8.16 -3.87
N LEU A 21 0.36 8.98 -4.71
CA LEU A 21 0.79 9.18 -6.09
C LEU A 21 2.23 9.71 -6.15
N TRP A 22 2.56 10.67 -5.28
CA TRP A 22 3.92 11.21 -5.20
C TRP A 22 4.94 10.14 -4.79
N LEU A 23 4.65 9.39 -3.74
CA LEU A 23 5.55 8.33 -3.24
C LEU A 23 5.73 7.19 -4.23
N LEU A 24 4.65 6.74 -4.86
CA LEU A 24 4.66 5.55 -5.70
C LEU A 24 5.17 5.83 -7.13
N LEU A 25 4.89 7.00 -7.66
CA LEU A 25 5.23 7.34 -9.05
C LEU A 25 6.38 8.35 -9.14
N PHE A 26 6.26 9.52 -8.51
CA PHE A 26 7.19 10.63 -8.76
C PHE A 26 8.54 10.49 -8.06
N ARG A 27 8.61 9.85 -6.90
CA ARG A 27 9.87 9.64 -6.17
C ARG A 27 10.89 8.80 -6.95
N ARG A 28 10.43 8.01 -7.93
CA ARG A 28 11.26 7.10 -8.73
C ARG A 28 11.59 7.63 -10.13
N LEU A 29 11.05 8.81 -10.52
CA LEU A 29 11.37 9.45 -11.80
C LEU A 29 12.87 9.70 -11.95
N GLY A 30 13.43 9.35 -13.10
CA GLY A 30 14.84 9.59 -13.43
C GLY A 30 15.82 8.47 -13.14
N ARG A 31 15.33 7.27 -12.77
CA ARG A 31 16.18 6.10 -12.49
C ARG A 31 16.28 5.08 -13.63
N THR A 32 15.64 5.34 -14.76
CA THR A 32 15.62 4.42 -15.91
C THR A 32 16.59 4.87 -16.99
N MET A 33 17.47 3.94 -17.44
CA MET A 33 18.32 4.15 -18.62
C MET A 33 17.54 3.71 -19.87
N PRO A 34 17.45 4.55 -20.93
CA PRO A 34 16.88 4.15 -22.23
C PRO A 34 17.78 3.09 -22.86
N GLY A 35 17.24 1.98 -23.28
CA GLY A 35 17.95 0.93 -24.05
C GLY A 35 17.80 -0.49 -23.51
N GLU A 36 17.41 -0.67 -22.25
CA GLU A 36 17.24 -2.00 -21.63
C GLU A 36 15.77 -2.33 -21.28
N TYR A 37 14.81 -1.65 -21.92
CA TYR A 37 13.40 -1.71 -21.55
C TYR A 37 12.84 -3.14 -21.47
N ALA A 38 13.05 -3.94 -22.54
CA ALA A 38 12.53 -5.30 -22.58
C ALA A 38 13.20 -6.24 -21.56
N ALA A 39 14.51 -6.12 -21.35
CA ALA A 39 15.24 -6.89 -20.37
C ALA A 39 14.82 -6.51 -18.94
N LEU A 40 14.63 -5.21 -18.67
CA LEU A 40 14.19 -4.71 -17.37
C LEU A 40 12.75 -5.09 -17.04
N LEU A 41 11.85 -5.18 -18.03
CA LEU A 41 10.49 -5.69 -17.81
C LEU A 41 10.49 -7.12 -17.27
N HIS A 42 11.31 -8.01 -17.84
CA HIS A 42 11.39 -9.40 -17.38
C HIS A 42 12.05 -9.56 -16.01
N THR A 43 13.06 -8.75 -15.71
CA THR A 43 13.79 -8.83 -14.43
C THR A 43 13.06 -8.14 -13.27
N ASN A 44 12.21 -7.14 -13.57
CA ASN A 44 11.50 -6.35 -12.56
C ASN A 44 10.14 -6.95 -12.15
N CYS A 45 9.79 -8.16 -12.62
CA CYS A 45 8.53 -8.78 -12.26
C CYS A 45 8.76 -10.01 -11.37
N ASN A 46 8.30 -9.94 -10.12
CA ASN A 46 8.32 -11.06 -9.18
C ASN A 46 6.89 -11.55 -8.92
N LEU A 47 6.51 -12.65 -9.57
CA LEU A 47 5.20 -13.27 -9.39
C LEU A 47 5.21 -14.45 -8.40
N THR A 48 6.37 -14.72 -7.76
CA THR A 48 6.49 -15.80 -6.78
C THR A 48 6.05 -15.31 -5.40
N PRO A 49 4.91 -15.76 -4.87
CA PRO A 49 4.41 -15.30 -3.57
C PRO A 49 5.39 -15.60 -2.43
N LEU A 50 5.49 -14.68 -1.49
CA LEU A 50 6.32 -14.75 -0.28
C LEU A 50 7.83 -14.76 -0.51
N ARG A 51 8.31 -14.62 -1.74
CA ARG A 51 9.74 -14.61 -2.06
C ARG A 51 10.43 -13.38 -1.44
N THR A 52 9.91 -12.21 -1.70
CA THR A 52 10.44 -10.92 -1.22
C THR A 52 10.27 -10.80 0.29
N ILE A 53 9.09 -11.16 0.82
CA ILE A 53 8.82 -11.17 2.26
C ILE A 53 9.81 -12.09 2.99
N ARG A 54 10.01 -13.32 2.49
CA ARG A 54 10.98 -14.27 3.09
C ARG A 54 12.40 -13.73 3.06
N SER A 55 12.83 -13.11 1.96
CA SER A 55 14.15 -12.52 1.84
C SER A 55 14.38 -11.41 2.89
N TYR A 56 13.41 -10.51 3.07
CA TYR A 56 13.49 -9.48 4.11
C TYR A 56 13.49 -10.07 5.52
N LEU A 57 12.67 -11.08 5.80
CA LEU A 57 12.68 -11.76 7.10
C LEU A 57 14.02 -12.47 7.39
N LEU A 58 14.65 -13.06 6.36
CA LEU A 58 15.98 -13.64 6.49
C LEU A 58 17.04 -12.57 6.76
N VAL A 59 16.99 -11.43 6.08
CA VAL A 59 17.86 -10.28 6.36
C VAL A 59 17.70 -9.82 7.81
N LEU A 60 16.47 -9.71 8.31
CA LEU A 60 16.21 -9.29 9.69
C LEU A 60 16.76 -10.30 10.72
N ARG A 61 16.76 -11.59 10.39
CA ARG A 61 17.25 -12.66 11.29
C ARG A 61 18.76 -12.87 11.23
N ARG A 62 19.37 -12.76 10.04
CA ARG A 62 20.74 -13.23 9.80
C ARG A 62 21.73 -12.12 9.50
N SER A 63 21.29 -10.96 9.00
CA SER A 63 22.23 -9.90 8.65
C SER A 63 22.70 -9.13 9.87
N SER A 64 24.02 -8.97 9.99
CA SER A 64 24.66 -8.05 10.96
C SER A 64 24.72 -6.60 10.46
N SER A 65 24.40 -6.35 9.19
CA SER A 65 24.40 -5.00 8.62
C SER A 65 23.18 -4.20 9.06
N PRO A 66 23.35 -3.08 9.80
CA PRO A 66 22.24 -2.21 10.22
C PRO A 66 21.50 -1.62 9.02
N THR A 67 22.22 -1.29 7.95
CA THR A 67 21.65 -0.70 6.73
C THR A 67 20.70 -1.66 6.03
N MET A 68 21.11 -2.95 5.86
CA MET A 68 20.24 -3.96 5.26
C MET A 68 19.02 -4.25 6.11
N ARG A 69 19.17 -4.32 7.43
CA ARG A 69 18.02 -4.50 8.35
C ARG A 69 17.05 -3.33 8.28
N ARG A 70 17.56 -2.09 8.29
CA ARG A 70 16.73 -0.90 8.13
C ARG A 70 15.98 -0.92 6.80
N TYR A 71 16.65 -1.29 5.71
CA TYR A 71 16.03 -1.41 4.40
C TYR A 71 14.89 -2.42 4.41
N ALA A 72 15.09 -3.62 4.97
CA ALA A 72 14.06 -4.64 5.09
C ALA A 72 12.86 -4.17 5.93
N VAL A 73 13.10 -3.51 7.10
CA VAL A 73 12.02 -2.96 7.94
C VAL A 73 11.23 -1.89 7.19
N VAL A 74 11.92 -0.95 6.53
CA VAL A 74 11.26 0.15 5.83
C VAL A 74 10.39 -0.37 4.68
N ASN A 75 10.84 -1.40 3.96
CA ASN A 75 10.02 -2.00 2.88
C ASN A 75 8.81 -2.75 3.44
N LEU A 76 8.99 -3.63 4.43
CA LEU A 76 7.88 -4.39 5.01
C LEU A 76 6.86 -3.46 5.70
N ALA A 77 7.33 -2.64 6.64
CA ALA A 77 6.46 -1.77 7.42
C ALA A 77 5.91 -0.60 6.58
N GLY A 78 6.68 -0.13 5.61
CA GLY A 78 6.27 0.94 4.70
C GLY A 78 5.11 0.51 3.82
N ASN A 79 5.20 -0.64 3.15
CA ASN A 79 4.12 -1.16 2.32
C ASN A 79 2.85 -1.38 3.15
N ILE A 80 2.94 -1.98 4.33
CA ILE A 80 1.78 -2.12 5.22
C ILE A 80 1.27 -0.75 5.67
N GLY A 81 2.13 0.09 6.24
CA GLY A 81 1.75 1.35 6.88
C GLY A 81 1.12 2.36 5.93
N MET A 82 1.66 2.46 4.70
CA MET A 82 1.14 3.37 3.68
C MET A 82 -0.30 3.06 3.29
N PHE A 83 -0.75 1.81 3.38
CA PHE A 83 -2.08 1.38 2.97
C PHE A 83 -3.10 1.28 4.12
N VAL A 84 -2.69 1.48 5.38
CA VAL A 84 -3.63 1.57 6.52
C VAL A 84 -4.70 2.65 6.30
N PRO A 85 -4.39 3.89 5.86
CA PRO A 85 -5.42 4.90 5.61
C PRO A 85 -6.42 4.49 4.53
N LEU A 86 -6.03 3.68 3.55
CA LEU A 86 -6.95 3.13 2.54
C LEU A 86 -7.97 2.16 3.15
N GLY A 87 -7.62 1.51 4.26
CA GLY A 87 -8.55 0.70 5.05
C GLY A 87 -9.53 1.50 5.90
N VAL A 88 -9.21 2.77 6.22
CA VAL A 88 -10.00 3.63 7.11
C VAL A 88 -10.85 4.65 6.34
N LEU A 89 -10.24 5.43 5.45
CA LEU A 89 -10.88 6.59 4.84
C LEU A 89 -12.00 6.22 3.84
N PRO A 90 -11.81 5.28 2.88
CA PRO A 90 -12.87 4.91 1.95
C PRO A 90 -14.14 4.36 2.63
N PRO A 91 -14.08 3.47 3.64
CA PRO A 91 -15.28 3.03 4.36
C PRO A 91 -16.04 4.15 5.09
N LEU A 92 -15.34 5.21 5.50
CA LEU A 92 -15.96 6.39 6.10
C LEU A 92 -16.67 7.26 5.06
N LEU A 93 -16.12 7.34 3.84
CA LEU A 93 -16.66 8.15 2.73
C LEU A 93 -17.75 7.42 1.95
N TRP A 94 -17.57 6.13 1.68
CA TRP A 94 -18.48 5.29 0.89
C TRP A 94 -19.03 4.14 1.71
N PRO A 95 -20.30 4.15 2.11
CA PRO A 95 -20.90 3.07 2.91
C PRO A 95 -20.81 1.68 2.27
N ARG A 96 -20.74 1.60 0.93
CA ARG A 96 -20.60 0.33 0.19
C ARG A 96 -19.26 -0.36 0.50
N LEU A 97 -18.20 0.40 0.82
CA LEU A 97 -16.86 -0.10 1.15
C LEU A 97 -16.70 -0.49 2.63
N ARG A 98 -17.74 -0.37 3.45
CA ARG A 98 -17.74 -0.91 4.82
C ARG A 98 -17.74 -2.44 4.85
N ARG A 99 -18.15 -3.09 3.75
CA ARG A 99 -18.08 -4.55 3.60
C ARG A 99 -16.66 -4.93 3.17
N LEU A 100 -15.97 -5.72 4.00
CA LEU A 100 -14.57 -6.12 3.80
C LEU A 100 -14.28 -6.68 2.40
N PRO A 101 -15.05 -7.60 1.83
CA PRO A 101 -14.73 -8.12 0.50
C PRO A 101 -14.74 -7.05 -0.59
N ARG A 102 -15.69 -6.10 -0.53
CA ARG A 102 -15.74 -4.99 -1.50
C ARG A 102 -14.55 -4.04 -1.35
N LEU A 103 -14.16 -3.74 -0.10
CA LEU A 103 -13.00 -2.90 0.18
C LEU A 103 -11.72 -3.55 -0.36
N LEU A 104 -11.49 -4.83 -0.03
CA LEU A 104 -10.29 -5.56 -0.47
C LEU A 104 -10.23 -5.68 -2.00
N LEU A 105 -11.36 -5.99 -2.65
CA LEU A 105 -11.41 -6.08 -4.11
C LEU A 105 -11.13 -4.72 -4.77
N SER A 106 -11.74 -3.63 -4.27
CA SER A 106 -11.48 -2.28 -4.77
C SER A 106 -10.03 -1.85 -4.53
N ALA A 107 -9.48 -2.14 -3.36
CA ALA A 107 -8.08 -1.86 -3.03
C ALA A 107 -7.14 -2.67 -3.92
N ALA A 108 -7.37 -3.98 -4.10
CA ALA A 108 -6.58 -4.82 -4.97
C ALA A 108 -6.56 -4.31 -6.41
N ALA A 109 -7.71 -3.87 -6.94
CA ALA A 109 -7.80 -3.31 -8.28
C ALA A 109 -6.98 -2.01 -8.42
N VAL A 110 -7.04 -1.11 -7.43
CA VAL A 110 -6.26 0.13 -7.42
C VAL A 110 -4.77 -0.16 -7.31
N ILE A 111 -4.37 -1.06 -6.40
CA ILE A 111 -2.96 -1.43 -6.20
C ILE A 111 -2.41 -2.07 -7.47
N ALA A 112 -3.13 -3.04 -8.05
CA ALA A 112 -2.72 -3.69 -9.29
C ALA A 112 -2.60 -2.70 -10.47
N ALA A 113 -3.48 -1.70 -10.55
CA ALA A 113 -3.36 -0.64 -11.55
C ALA A 113 -2.10 0.21 -11.35
N VAL A 114 -1.75 0.55 -10.10
CA VAL A 114 -0.51 1.28 -9.77
C VAL A 114 0.72 0.43 -10.11
N GLU A 115 0.74 -0.85 -9.74
CA GLU A 115 1.80 -1.80 -10.07
C GLU A 115 1.99 -1.91 -11.60
N ALA A 116 0.90 -2.00 -12.35
CA ALA A 116 0.95 -2.01 -13.82
C ALA A 116 1.57 -0.72 -14.37
N VAL A 117 1.15 0.45 -13.87
CA VAL A 117 1.76 1.73 -14.26
C VAL A 117 3.25 1.76 -13.93
N GLN A 118 3.64 1.31 -12.73
CA GLN A 118 5.05 1.26 -12.31
C GLN A 118 5.88 0.32 -13.19
N LEU A 119 5.32 -0.81 -13.58
CA LEU A 119 5.97 -1.77 -14.48
C LEU A 119 6.18 -1.16 -15.86
N PHE A 120 5.12 -0.64 -16.49
CA PHE A 120 5.21 -0.06 -17.83
C PHE A 120 6.05 1.23 -17.92
N THR A 121 6.12 1.99 -16.83
CA THR A 121 6.95 3.19 -16.76
C THR A 121 8.36 2.92 -16.23
N LEU A 122 8.67 1.67 -15.85
CA LEU A 122 9.91 1.28 -15.16
C LEU A 122 10.21 2.10 -13.89
N LEU A 123 9.18 2.73 -13.32
CA LEU A 123 9.29 3.49 -12.08
C LEU A 123 9.29 2.59 -10.84
N GLY A 124 9.04 1.30 -11.00
CA GLY A 124 9.01 0.31 -9.93
C GLY A 124 9.17 -1.11 -10.45
N SER A 125 9.10 -2.06 -9.53
CA SER A 125 9.02 -3.50 -9.83
C SER A 125 7.59 -3.98 -9.58
N CYS A 126 7.10 -4.86 -10.43
CA CYS A 126 5.85 -5.58 -10.20
C CYS A 126 6.15 -6.74 -9.24
N ASP A 127 5.70 -6.64 -8.00
CA ASP A 127 5.93 -7.66 -6.98
C ASP A 127 4.61 -8.07 -6.31
N VAL A 128 4.26 -9.34 -6.43
CA VAL A 128 3.04 -9.88 -5.80
C VAL A 128 3.09 -9.74 -4.27
N ASP A 129 4.26 -9.71 -3.67
CA ASP A 129 4.42 -9.54 -2.23
C ASP A 129 4.11 -8.10 -1.79
N ASP A 130 4.36 -7.11 -2.64
CA ASP A 130 3.93 -5.73 -2.39
C ASP A 130 2.40 -5.64 -2.37
N LEU A 131 1.71 -6.30 -3.32
CA LEU A 131 0.25 -6.40 -3.28
C LEU A 131 -0.26 -7.05 -1.98
N LEU A 132 0.37 -8.13 -1.52
CA LEU A 132 -0.01 -8.80 -0.28
C LEU A 132 0.19 -7.91 0.96
N LEU A 133 1.34 -7.24 1.07
CA LEU A 133 1.64 -6.32 2.17
C LEU A 133 0.71 -5.11 2.18
N ASN A 134 0.43 -4.56 1.01
CA ASN A 134 -0.48 -3.43 0.84
C ASN A 134 -1.91 -3.81 1.25
N LEU A 135 -2.41 -4.97 0.83
CA LEU A 135 -3.72 -5.49 1.26
C LEU A 135 -3.77 -5.79 2.75
N LEU A 136 -2.68 -6.26 3.35
CA LEU A 136 -2.58 -6.43 4.80
C LEU A 136 -2.72 -5.07 5.50
N GLY A 137 -2.12 -4.01 4.97
CA GLY A 137 -2.30 -2.64 5.46
C GLY A 137 -3.76 -2.19 5.43
N VAL A 138 -4.46 -2.44 4.30
CA VAL A 138 -5.90 -2.15 4.17
C VAL A 138 -6.72 -2.93 5.20
N LEU A 139 -6.41 -4.21 5.39
CA LEU A 139 -7.09 -5.06 6.36
C LEU A 139 -6.91 -4.54 7.79
N LEU A 140 -5.70 -4.16 8.17
CA LEU A 140 -5.40 -3.57 9.47
C LEU A 140 -6.15 -2.25 9.68
N GLY A 141 -6.17 -1.37 8.67
CA GLY A 141 -6.93 -0.12 8.73
C GLY A 141 -8.43 -0.34 8.91
N TRP A 142 -9.00 -1.28 8.17
CA TRP A 142 -10.41 -1.65 8.32
C TRP A 142 -10.71 -2.25 9.72
N GLY A 143 -9.81 -3.11 10.22
CA GLY A 143 -9.91 -3.68 11.57
C GLY A 143 -9.90 -2.59 12.65
N LEU A 144 -8.98 -1.64 12.57
CA LEU A 144 -8.93 -0.48 13.46
C LEU A 144 -10.24 0.32 13.43
N LEU A 145 -10.74 0.62 12.22
CA LEU A 145 -12.02 1.32 12.09
C LEU A 145 -13.17 0.58 12.77
N ARG A 146 -13.22 -0.74 12.65
CA ARG A 146 -14.25 -1.59 13.29
C ARG A 146 -14.15 -1.60 14.80
N LEU A 147 -12.94 -1.68 15.36
CA LEU A 147 -12.71 -1.63 16.80
C LEU A 147 -13.22 -0.31 17.39
N PHE A 148 -12.86 0.83 16.78
CA PHE A 148 -13.30 2.15 17.24
C PHE A 148 -14.81 2.41 17.02
N SER A 149 -15.43 1.79 16.01
CA SER A 149 -16.88 1.91 15.80
C SER A 149 -17.67 1.13 16.85
N ARG A 150 -17.25 -0.08 17.18
CA ARG A 150 -17.91 -0.92 18.21
C ARG A 150 -17.83 -0.28 19.61
N GLY A 151 -16.73 0.38 19.96
CA GLY A 151 -16.59 1.08 21.22
C GLY A 151 -17.56 2.25 21.39
N ARG A 152 -18.01 2.88 20.29
CA ARG A 152 -19.03 3.95 20.35
C ARG A 152 -20.45 3.43 20.52
N ASP A 153 -20.75 2.28 19.95
CA ASP A 153 -22.08 1.66 20.05
C ASP A 153 -22.28 1.02 21.44
N ALA A 154 -21.20 0.73 22.18
CA ALA A 154 -21.24 0.18 23.54
C ALA A 154 -21.32 1.25 24.64
N VAL A 155 -21.13 2.53 24.32
CA VAL A 155 -21.14 3.65 25.27
C VAL A 155 -22.40 4.52 25.15
N ASN A 156 -23.25 4.28 24.14
CA ASN A 156 -24.56 4.90 23.94
C ASN A 156 -25.67 3.90 24.16
#